data_d115682b8c840cc73b8f0f2098b97ae8
#
_entry.id   d115682b8c840cc73b8f0f2098b97ae8
#
_cell.length_a   1.000
_cell.length_b   1.000
_cell.length_c   1.000
_cell.angle_alpha   90.00
_cell.angle_beta   90.00
_cell.angle_gamma   90.00
#
_symmetry.space_group_name_H-M   'P 1'
#
loop_
_entity.id
_entity.type
_entity.pdbx_description
1 polymer ?
#
loop_
_entity_poly.entity_id
_entity_poly.type
_entity_poly.pdbx_seq_one_letter_code
_entity_poly.pdbx_strand_id
1 'polypeptide(L)'
;PLQRMFQGAHTQDAAMLPGNRFFVRRLAVEGEDLPGQVNLALEAVSPFPLEQMLVGFVTSTDGKQVLAYAAHRRRFTAEESFAWPEDCQVVPEFLALCGHRPAGDGVIVHRGEGRLTALAWKAGEELPAAIAVAELADADEAALAKEAAARAGLAADAAVETVEGALSGSLVEGALVLQREGNGTFTIPKKGLDDSDIRDSDFLAERRKKERLNMILWNAARLGAAVLVVSLLLDIGGFVIGMRSGTLEAANEGRRPLVEDIEESQKITDRILELGVKRLLPIEMLALVNEKRPATVEFTNVHCELKKPKDSVLTKPIMTVDARTPNAGDISDFLKAVQSLPEVESVTNSEPRVRDTSTTFRLEITFRQTALLKTAEAPAAPQAQ
;
A
#
# COMPACT_ATOMS: atom_id res chain seq x y z
N PRO A 1 -10.51 -17.46 24.52
CA PRO A 1 -10.48 -16.98 23.14
C PRO A 1 -9.10 -17.17 22.47
N LEU A 2 -7.99 -16.89 23.17
CA LEU A 2 -6.63 -17.02 22.63
C LEU A 2 -6.20 -18.48 22.39
N GLN A 3 -6.68 -19.43 23.20
CA GLN A 3 -6.38 -20.85 22.98
C GLN A 3 -6.97 -21.41 21.66
N ARG A 4 -8.10 -20.88 21.20
CA ARG A 4 -8.68 -21.26 19.89
C ARG A 4 -7.92 -20.69 18.68
N MET A 5 -7.08 -19.66 18.86
CA MET A 5 -6.27 -19.09 17.79
C MET A 5 -5.08 -19.98 17.36
N PHE A 6 -4.63 -20.88 18.23
CA PHE A 6 -3.47 -21.75 18.01
C PHE A 6 -3.80 -23.22 17.82
N GLN A 7 -5.07 -23.61 17.99
CA GLN A 7 -5.51 -24.94 17.62
C GLN A 7 -5.89 -24.91 16.12
N GLY A 8 -5.19 -25.68 15.32
CA GLY A 8 -5.40 -25.80 13.88
C GLY A 8 -6.87 -26.08 13.56
N ALA A 9 -7.27 -25.84 12.30
CA ALA A 9 -8.62 -25.89 11.78
C ALA A 9 -9.51 -26.86 12.57
N HIS A 10 -10.33 -26.31 13.51
CA HIS A 10 -11.33 -27.12 14.16
C HIS A 10 -12.32 -27.53 13.08
N THR A 11 -12.41 -28.82 12.79
CA THR A 11 -13.52 -29.41 12.10
C THR A 11 -14.77 -29.14 12.94
N GLN A 12 -15.55 -28.14 12.53
CA GLN A 12 -16.87 -27.90 13.12
C GLN A 12 -17.76 -29.00 12.56
N ASP A 13 -18.21 -29.89 13.43
CA ASP A 13 -19.11 -30.94 13.06
C ASP A 13 -20.49 -30.38 12.69
N ALA A 14 -21.14 -30.96 11.69
CA ALA A 14 -22.53 -30.67 11.41
C ALA A 14 -23.42 -31.41 12.41
N ALA A 15 -24.43 -30.72 12.95
CA ALA A 15 -25.49 -31.37 13.67
C ALA A 15 -26.48 -31.97 12.68
N MET A 16 -26.44 -33.30 12.52
CA MET A 16 -27.32 -34.01 11.60
C MET A 16 -28.60 -34.43 12.32
N LEU A 17 -29.73 -33.99 11.78
CA LEU A 17 -31.05 -34.26 12.37
C LEU A 17 -31.74 -35.41 11.64
N PRO A 18 -32.55 -36.21 12.37
CA PRO A 18 -33.28 -37.32 11.83
C PRO A 18 -34.16 -36.94 10.63
N GLY A 19 -33.98 -37.64 9.50
CA GLY A 19 -34.69 -37.34 8.26
C GLY A 19 -36.22 -37.50 8.32
N ASN A 20 -36.75 -38.35 9.21
CA ASN A 20 -38.19 -38.56 9.40
C ASN A 20 -38.94 -37.34 9.99
N ARG A 21 -38.19 -36.33 10.46
CA ARG A 21 -38.79 -35.10 10.98
C ARG A 21 -39.08 -34.09 9.86
N PHE A 22 -38.61 -34.34 8.66
CA PHE A 22 -38.64 -33.37 7.55
C PHE A 22 -39.67 -33.76 6.48
N PHE A 23 -40.33 -32.74 5.99
CA PHE A 23 -41.00 -32.76 4.69
C PHE A 23 -40.03 -32.30 3.64
N VAL A 24 -39.83 -33.10 2.58
CA VAL A 24 -38.81 -32.84 1.55
C VAL A 24 -39.45 -32.74 0.19
N ARG A 25 -39.06 -31.72 -0.56
CA ARG A 25 -39.50 -31.51 -1.96
C ARG A 25 -38.36 -31.04 -2.83
N ARG A 26 -38.27 -31.60 -4.01
CA ARG A 26 -37.46 -31.03 -5.07
C ARG A 26 -38.29 -30.01 -5.84
N LEU A 27 -37.73 -28.81 -6.03
CA LEU A 27 -38.36 -27.68 -6.67
C LEU A 27 -37.48 -27.22 -7.85
N ALA A 28 -38.13 -26.85 -8.96
CA ALA A 28 -37.47 -26.12 -10.03
C ALA A 28 -37.53 -24.62 -9.66
N VAL A 29 -36.41 -23.92 -9.83
CA VAL A 29 -36.28 -22.50 -9.52
C VAL A 29 -35.62 -21.78 -10.68
N GLU A 30 -36.00 -20.53 -10.90
CA GLU A 30 -35.46 -19.69 -11.97
C GLU A 30 -35.28 -18.26 -11.44
N GLY A 31 -34.06 -17.72 -11.54
CA GLY A 31 -33.75 -16.33 -11.18
C GLY A 31 -32.84 -16.17 -9.96
N GLU A 32 -32.68 -14.94 -9.49
CA GLU A 32 -31.67 -14.58 -8.49
C GLU A 32 -32.15 -14.69 -7.02
N ASP A 33 -33.46 -14.56 -6.75
CA ASP A 33 -34.02 -14.68 -5.39
C ASP A 33 -34.44 -16.11 -5.08
N LEU A 34 -33.49 -16.99 -4.87
CA LEU A 34 -33.72 -18.40 -4.54
C LEU A 34 -34.50 -18.56 -3.21
N PRO A 35 -34.16 -17.88 -2.09
CA PRO A 35 -34.90 -18.04 -0.84
C PRO A 35 -36.37 -17.62 -0.97
N GLY A 36 -36.67 -16.53 -1.64
CA GLY A 36 -38.04 -16.09 -1.88
C GLY A 36 -38.87 -17.07 -2.68
N GLN A 37 -38.28 -17.62 -3.77
CA GLN A 37 -38.93 -18.62 -4.61
C GLN A 37 -39.16 -19.95 -3.88
N VAL A 38 -38.18 -20.41 -3.10
CA VAL A 38 -38.30 -21.64 -2.30
C VAL A 38 -39.42 -21.47 -1.27
N ASN A 39 -39.47 -20.35 -0.57
CA ASN A 39 -40.54 -20.08 0.39
C ASN A 39 -41.90 -20.08 -0.27
N LEU A 40 -42.07 -19.38 -1.38
CA LEU A 40 -43.33 -19.32 -2.12
C LEU A 40 -43.75 -20.72 -2.64
N ALA A 41 -42.83 -21.51 -3.15
CA ALA A 41 -43.11 -22.86 -3.62
C ALA A 41 -43.43 -23.82 -2.47
N LEU A 42 -42.75 -23.69 -1.31
CA LEU A 42 -43.04 -24.46 -0.13
C LEU A 42 -44.40 -24.10 0.48
N GLU A 43 -44.80 -22.81 0.49
CA GLU A 43 -46.07 -22.34 0.98
C GLU A 43 -47.23 -23.04 0.23
N ALA A 44 -47.09 -23.23 -1.07
CA ALA A 44 -48.11 -23.89 -1.89
C ALA A 44 -48.27 -25.40 -1.57
N VAL A 45 -47.24 -26.08 -1.07
CA VAL A 45 -47.22 -27.55 -0.89
C VAL A 45 -47.02 -27.99 0.57
N SER A 46 -46.73 -27.07 1.47
CA SER A 46 -46.53 -27.35 2.88
C SER A 46 -47.86 -27.65 3.60
N PRO A 47 -47.91 -28.66 4.47
CA PRO A 47 -49.08 -28.96 5.25
C PRO A 47 -49.33 -27.95 6.40
N PHE A 48 -48.37 -27.06 6.68
CA PHE A 48 -48.42 -26.09 7.76
C PHE A 48 -47.94 -24.72 7.28
N PRO A 49 -48.37 -23.63 7.91
CA PRO A 49 -47.82 -22.30 7.63
C PRO A 49 -46.30 -22.25 7.83
N LEU A 50 -45.59 -21.61 6.92
CA LEU A 50 -44.12 -21.55 6.95
C LEU A 50 -43.56 -20.90 8.21
N GLU A 51 -44.29 -19.99 8.83
CA GLU A 51 -43.91 -19.37 10.13
C GLU A 51 -43.76 -20.41 11.28
N GLN A 52 -44.44 -21.54 11.15
CA GLN A 52 -44.34 -22.65 12.10
C GLN A 52 -43.31 -23.70 11.69
N MET A 53 -42.62 -23.49 10.60
CA MET A 53 -41.63 -24.41 10.06
C MET A 53 -40.22 -23.89 10.25
N LEU A 54 -39.30 -24.80 10.37
CA LEU A 54 -37.85 -24.58 10.15
C LEU A 54 -37.57 -25.02 8.74
N VAL A 55 -37.01 -24.15 7.92
CA VAL A 55 -36.83 -24.37 6.48
C VAL A 55 -35.36 -24.28 6.12
N GLY A 56 -34.87 -25.21 5.31
CA GLY A 56 -33.57 -25.12 4.68
C GLY A 56 -33.63 -25.72 3.26
N PHE A 57 -32.63 -25.41 2.47
CA PHE A 57 -32.53 -25.98 1.12
C PHE A 57 -31.09 -26.06 0.64
N VAL A 58 -30.86 -26.98 -0.32
CA VAL A 58 -29.61 -27.05 -1.03
C VAL A 58 -29.88 -26.95 -2.53
N THR A 59 -28.98 -26.30 -3.25
CA THR A 59 -29.13 -25.98 -4.66
C THR A 59 -28.21 -26.86 -5.50
N SER A 60 -28.69 -27.31 -6.67
CA SER A 60 -27.84 -27.99 -7.67
C SER A 60 -26.75 -27.05 -8.19
N THR A 61 -25.68 -27.61 -8.75
CA THR A 61 -24.54 -26.83 -9.27
C THR A 61 -24.97 -25.88 -10.41
N ASP A 62 -25.97 -26.27 -11.20
CA ASP A 62 -26.51 -25.44 -12.27
C ASP A 62 -27.50 -24.36 -11.80
N GLY A 63 -27.84 -24.34 -10.51
CA GLY A 63 -28.75 -23.37 -9.90
C GLY A 63 -30.22 -23.51 -10.28
N LYS A 64 -30.61 -24.55 -11.03
CA LYS A 64 -31.97 -24.69 -11.56
C LYS A 64 -32.87 -25.57 -10.67
N GLN A 65 -32.29 -26.38 -9.82
CA GLN A 65 -33.02 -27.27 -8.94
C GLN A 65 -32.60 -27.02 -7.49
N VAL A 66 -33.56 -27.16 -6.63
CA VAL A 66 -33.41 -27.03 -5.18
C VAL A 66 -34.05 -28.20 -4.50
N LEU A 67 -33.32 -28.82 -3.57
CA LEU A 67 -33.90 -29.76 -2.61
C LEU A 67 -34.24 -28.98 -1.35
N ALA A 68 -35.53 -28.65 -1.20
CA ALA A 68 -36.05 -27.95 -0.04
C ALA A 68 -36.57 -28.93 1.00
N TYR A 69 -36.29 -28.65 2.25
CA TYR A 69 -36.74 -29.42 3.38
C TYR A 69 -37.27 -28.53 4.49
N ALA A 70 -38.34 -28.97 5.10
CA ALA A 70 -38.99 -28.22 6.15
C ALA A 70 -39.44 -29.12 7.28
N ALA A 71 -39.28 -28.65 8.51
CA ALA A 71 -39.73 -29.39 9.69
C ALA A 71 -40.59 -28.51 10.56
N HIS A 72 -41.68 -29.05 11.08
CA HIS A 72 -42.52 -28.32 12.02
C HIS A 72 -41.76 -28.09 13.34
N ARG A 73 -41.72 -26.85 13.85
CA ARG A 73 -40.98 -26.44 15.09
C ARG A 73 -41.28 -27.32 16.29
N ARG A 74 -42.53 -27.77 16.45
CA ARG A 74 -42.94 -28.65 17.55
C ARG A 74 -42.34 -30.08 17.50
N ARG A 75 -41.69 -30.46 16.40
CA ARG A 75 -40.95 -31.74 16.31
C ARG A 75 -39.62 -31.71 17.04
N PHE A 76 -39.17 -30.54 17.45
CA PHE A 76 -37.96 -30.34 18.25
C PHE A 76 -38.34 -29.79 19.60
N THR A 77 -37.82 -30.35 20.66
CA THR A 77 -37.99 -29.78 21.99
C THR A 77 -37.13 -28.51 22.12
N ALA A 78 -37.52 -27.63 23.06
CA ALA A 78 -36.68 -26.45 23.31
C ALA A 78 -35.26 -26.84 23.74
N GLU A 79 -35.16 -27.94 24.53
CA GLU A 79 -33.86 -28.46 24.98
C GLU A 79 -32.99 -28.97 23.82
N GLU A 80 -33.56 -29.68 22.84
CA GLU A 80 -32.86 -30.09 21.62
C GLU A 80 -32.36 -28.87 20.80
N SER A 81 -33.22 -27.89 20.63
CA SER A 81 -32.87 -26.68 19.88
C SER A 81 -31.80 -25.86 20.59
N PHE A 82 -31.79 -25.78 21.90
CA PHE A 82 -30.74 -25.15 22.70
C PHE A 82 -29.43 -25.95 22.70
N ALA A 83 -29.47 -27.24 22.52
CA ALA A 83 -28.30 -28.10 22.45
C ALA A 83 -27.53 -27.98 21.14
N TRP A 84 -28.12 -27.35 20.11
CA TRP A 84 -27.40 -27.12 18.83
C TRP A 84 -26.30 -26.11 19.04
N PRO A 85 -25.02 -26.48 18.77
CA PRO A 85 -23.91 -25.55 18.94
C PRO A 85 -24.06 -24.33 18.02
N GLU A 86 -23.72 -23.15 18.51
CA GLU A 86 -23.83 -21.91 17.72
C GLU A 86 -22.98 -21.98 16.44
N ASP A 87 -21.82 -22.62 16.52
CA ASP A 87 -20.81 -22.66 15.48
C ASP A 87 -20.97 -23.83 14.48
N CYS A 88 -21.91 -24.76 14.69
CA CYS A 88 -22.15 -25.87 13.75
C CYS A 88 -23.23 -25.51 12.72
N GLN A 89 -23.32 -26.31 11.65
CA GLN A 89 -24.44 -26.29 10.71
C GLN A 89 -25.46 -27.34 11.12
N VAL A 90 -26.76 -26.98 11.14
CA VAL A 90 -27.84 -27.89 11.49
C VAL A 90 -28.59 -28.31 10.25
N VAL A 91 -28.41 -29.56 9.85
CA VAL A 91 -28.88 -30.08 8.55
C VAL A 91 -29.53 -31.46 8.71
N PRO A 92 -30.43 -31.85 7.81
CA PRO A 92 -30.95 -33.23 7.80
C PRO A 92 -29.86 -34.26 7.43
N GLU A 93 -29.91 -35.44 8.08
CA GLU A 93 -28.96 -36.52 7.86
C GLU A 93 -28.95 -37.05 6.42
N PHE A 94 -30.08 -37.01 5.71
CA PHE A 94 -30.17 -37.49 4.35
C PHE A 94 -29.32 -36.69 3.35
N LEU A 95 -28.90 -35.49 3.67
CA LEU A 95 -28.00 -34.73 2.81
C LEU A 95 -26.62 -35.39 2.67
N ALA A 96 -26.17 -36.10 3.70
CA ALA A 96 -24.93 -36.88 3.63
C ALA A 96 -24.98 -38.03 2.62
N LEU A 97 -26.20 -38.50 2.27
CA LEU A 97 -26.40 -39.52 1.27
C LEU A 97 -26.47 -38.96 -0.17
N CYS A 98 -26.64 -37.63 -0.32
CA CYS A 98 -26.69 -37.01 -1.66
C CYS A 98 -25.38 -37.10 -2.45
N GLY A 99 -24.27 -37.42 -1.78
CA GLY A 99 -22.99 -37.69 -2.43
C GLY A 99 -22.90 -39.01 -3.15
N HIS A 100 -23.75 -39.97 -2.81
CA HIS A 100 -23.83 -41.27 -3.47
C HIS A 100 -24.95 -41.25 -4.52
N ARG A 101 -24.60 -41.48 -5.78
CA ARG A 101 -25.54 -41.40 -6.91
C ARG A 101 -25.50 -42.69 -7.70
N PRO A 102 -26.65 -43.29 -8.02
CA PRO A 102 -26.68 -44.46 -8.91
C PRO A 102 -26.32 -44.01 -10.36
N ALA A 103 -25.84 -44.95 -11.17
CA ALA A 103 -25.45 -44.66 -12.57
C ALA A 103 -26.65 -44.33 -13.47
N GLY A 104 -27.85 -44.67 -13.07
CA GLY A 104 -29.10 -44.45 -13.80
C GLY A 104 -30.26 -44.18 -12.86
N ASP A 105 -31.49 -44.38 -13.37
CA ASP A 105 -32.68 -44.34 -12.50
C ASP A 105 -32.57 -45.40 -11.43
N GLY A 106 -32.70 -45.04 -10.16
CA GLY A 106 -32.54 -45.99 -9.06
C GLY A 106 -32.88 -45.42 -7.70
N VAL A 107 -32.91 -46.29 -6.72
CA VAL A 107 -33.18 -45.96 -5.32
C VAL A 107 -32.01 -46.44 -4.47
N ILE A 108 -31.49 -45.54 -3.65
CA ILE A 108 -30.50 -45.87 -2.63
C ILE A 108 -31.22 -45.94 -1.28
N VAL A 109 -31.11 -47.07 -0.59
CA VAL A 109 -31.65 -47.25 0.74
C VAL A 109 -30.50 -47.31 1.73
N HIS A 110 -30.45 -46.36 2.63
CA HIS A 110 -29.47 -46.31 3.72
C HIS A 110 -30.08 -46.88 4.99
N ARG A 111 -29.38 -47.85 5.58
CA ARG A 111 -29.70 -48.38 6.90
C ARG A 111 -28.82 -47.70 7.95
N GLY A 112 -29.42 -46.74 8.62
CA GLY A 112 -28.80 -46.04 9.74
C GLY A 112 -29.20 -46.55 11.11
N GLU A 113 -28.73 -45.88 12.16
CA GLU A 113 -29.10 -46.24 13.53
C GLU A 113 -30.60 -45.94 13.79
N GLY A 114 -31.41 -47.03 13.81
CA GLY A 114 -32.83 -47.00 14.08
C GLY A 114 -33.73 -46.47 12.95
N ARG A 115 -33.21 -46.18 11.76
CA ARG A 115 -33.96 -45.63 10.63
C ARG A 115 -33.51 -46.21 9.27
N LEU A 116 -34.48 -46.24 8.35
CA LEU A 116 -34.24 -46.45 6.92
C LEU A 116 -34.48 -45.15 6.16
N THR A 117 -33.58 -44.77 5.28
CA THR A 117 -33.72 -43.62 4.43
C THR A 117 -33.55 -44.01 2.96
N ALA A 118 -34.60 -43.82 2.17
CA ALA A 118 -34.58 -44.12 0.72
C ALA A 118 -34.54 -42.81 -0.10
N LEU A 119 -33.54 -42.73 -1.00
CA LEU A 119 -33.39 -41.62 -1.93
C LEU A 119 -33.62 -42.15 -3.34
N ALA A 120 -34.58 -41.62 -4.06
CA ALA A 120 -34.87 -41.96 -5.45
C ALA A 120 -34.23 -40.96 -6.41
N TRP A 121 -33.49 -41.44 -7.38
CA TRP A 121 -32.73 -40.67 -8.35
C TRP A 121 -33.18 -40.88 -9.77
N LYS A 122 -33.26 -39.78 -10.56
CA LYS A 122 -33.35 -39.88 -12.00
C LYS A 122 -31.94 -39.76 -12.63
N ALA A 123 -31.74 -40.41 -13.73
CA ALA A 123 -30.47 -40.41 -14.42
C ALA A 123 -29.98 -39.01 -14.75
N GLY A 124 -28.72 -38.70 -14.42
CA GLY A 124 -28.10 -37.42 -14.70
C GLY A 124 -28.49 -36.26 -13.77
N GLU A 125 -29.35 -36.47 -12.79
CA GLU A 125 -29.74 -35.45 -11.84
C GLU A 125 -28.75 -35.36 -10.68
N GLU A 126 -28.53 -34.11 -10.18
CA GLU A 126 -27.59 -33.85 -9.06
C GLU A 126 -28.25 -34.03 -7.68
N LEU A 127 -29.55 -33.86 -7.62
CA LEU A 127 -30.34 -33.93 -6.37
C LEU A 127 -31.39 -35.04 -6.49
N PRO A 128 -31.67 -35.76 -5.41
CA PRO A 128 -32.67 -36.84 -5.41
C PRO A 128 -34.06 -36.30 -5.80
N ALA A 129 -34.78 -37.04 -6.59
CA ALA A 129 -36.14 -36.69 -7.03
C ALA A 129 -37.15 -36.82 -5.90
N ALA A 130 -36.96 -37.79 -5.00
CA ALA A 130 -37.77 -38.00 -3.82
C ALA A 130 -36.96 -38.65 -2.69
N ILE A 131 -37.35 -38.37 -1.46
CA ILE A 131 -36.80 -38.97 -0.24
C ILE A 131 -37.96 -39.52 0.61
N ALA A 132 -37.79 -40.73 1.10
CA ALA A 132 -38.66 -41.37 2.05
C ALA A 132 -37.83 -41.84 3.25
N VAL A 133 -38.34 -41.65 4.47
CA VAL A 133 -37.68 -42.04 5.72
C VAL A 133 -38.68 -42.73 6.60
N ALA A 134 -38.29 -43.88 7.15
CA ALA A 134 -39.11 -44.64 8.09
C ALA A 134 -38.26 -45.11 9.29
N GLU A 135 -38.91 -45.40 10.39
CA GLU A 135 -38.27 -46.03 11.56
C GLU A 135 -38.02 -47.52 11.27
N LEU A 136 -36.83 -48.03 11.62
CA LEU A 136 -36.40 -49.40 11.30
C LEU A 136 -37.32 -50.47 11.92
N ALA A 137 -37.95 -50.15 13.06
CA ALA A 137 -38.83 -51.07 13.76
C ALA A 137 -40.12 -51.39 12.98
N ASP A 138 -40.59 -50.44 12.12
CA ASP A 138 -41.89 -50.51 11.45
C ASP A 138 -41.79 -50.62 9.92
N ALA A 139 -40.57 -50.62 9.37
CA ALA A 139 -40.37 -50.50 7.90
C ALA A 139 -39.83 -51.72 7.25
N ASP A 140 -40.49 -52.14 6.17
CA ASP A 140 -39.94 -53.02 5.12
C ASP A 140 -39.11 -52.17 4.12
N GLU A 141 -37.86 -52.51 4.00
CA GLU A 141 -36.89 -51.83 3.09
C GLU A 141 -37.42 -51.81 1.64
N ALA A 142 -37.99 -52.89 1.18
CA ALA A 142 -38.54 -53.00 -0.19
C ALA A 142 -39.78 -52.11 -0.36
N ALA A 143 -40.61 -51.98 0.70
CA ALA A 143 -41.78 -51.11 0.68
C ALA A 143 -41.36 -49.64 0.66
N LEU A 144 -40.34 -49.25 1.45
CA LEU A 144 -39.83 -47.86 1.49
C LEU A 144 -39.16 -47.47 0.16
N ALA A 145 -38.40 -48.41 -0.46
CA ALA A 145 -37.80 -48.19 -1.78
C ALA A 145 -38.87 -47.94 -2.85
N LYS A 146 -39.92 -48.78 -2.87
CA LYS A 146 -41.08 -48.59 -3.77
C LYS A 146 -41.79 -47.27 -3.56
N GLU A 147 -41.97 -46.84 -2.32
CA GLU A 147 -42.57 -45.58 -1.98
C GLU A 147 -41.73 -44.39 -2.52
N ALA A 148 -40.42 -44.44 -2.32
CA ALA A 148 -39.51 -43.42 -2.84
C ALA A 148 -39.51 -43.39 -4.39
N ALA A 149 -39.47 -44.58 -5.04
CA ALA A 149 -39.54 -44.73 -6.50
C ALA A 149 -40.87 -44.14 -7.05
N ALA A 150 -41.99 -44.50 -6.41
CA ALA A 150 -43.30 -43.99 -6.84
C ALA A 150 -43.41 -42.45 -6.70
N ARG A 151 -42.91 -41.89 -5.62
CA ARG A 151 -42.88 -40.43 -5.40
C ARG A 151 -41.97 -39.73 -6.44
N ALA A 152 -40.90 -40.36 -6.88
CA ALA A 152 -40.00 -39.84 -7.92
C ALA A 152 -40.55 -40.06 -9.35
N GLY A 153 -41.61 -40.85 -9.51
CA GLY A 153 -42.14 -41.23 -10.81
C GLY A 153 -41.21 -42.21 -11.58
N LEU A 154 -40.46 -43.03 -10.85
CA LEU A 154 -39.62 -44.08 -11.42
C LEU A 154 -40.41 -45.34 -11.75
N ALA A 155 -39.87 -46.19 -12.62
CA ALA A 155 -40.46 -47.48 -12.91
C ALA A 155 -40.44 -48.38 -11.65
N ALA A 156 -41.41 -49.29 -11.57
CA ALA A 156 -41.58 -50.18 -10.40
C ALA A 156 -40.43 -51.16 -10.21
N ASP A 157 -39.65 -51.39 -11.24
CA ASP A 157 -38.46 -52.23 -11.32
C ASP A 157 -37.14 -51.45 -11.25
N ALA A 158 -37.18 -50.18 -10.84
CA ALA A 158 -36.00 -49.36 -10.65
C ALA A 158 -34.98 -50.08 -9.74
N ALA A 159 -33.70 -49.98 -10.08
CA ALA A 159 -32.63 -50.63 -9.33
C ALA A 159 -32.59 -50.07 -7.88
N VAL A 160 -32.52 -51.00 -6.91
CA VAL A 160 -32.41 -50.66 -5.49
C VAL A 160 -31.04 -51.07 -5.00
N GLU A 161 -30.31 -50.13 -4.44
CA GLU A 161 -29.00 -50.34 -3.79
C GLU A 161 -29.13 -50.06 -2.31
N THR A 162 -28.80 -51.06 -1.46
CA THR A 162 -28.77 -50.86 -0.02
C THR A 162 -27.36 -50.56 0.42
N VAL A 163 -27.23 -49.48 1.23
CA VAL A 163 -25.96 -48.99 1.74
C VAL A 163 -26.04 -48.85 3.26
N GLU A 164 -24.90 -49.10 3.91
CA GLU A 164 -24.73 -48.94 5.35
C GLU A 164 -23.54 -47.98 5.62
N GLY A 165 -23.35 -47.56 6.84
CA GLY A 165 -22.23 -46.76 7.29
C GLY A 165 -22.66 -45.51 8.04
N ALA A 166 -21.79 -45.03 8.91
CA ALA A 166 -22.01 -43.82 9.68
C ALA A 166 -22.01 -42.59 8.79
N LEU A 167 -22.88 -41.64 9.12
CA LEU A 167 -22.94 -40.35 8.46
C LEU A 167 -22.13 -39.35 9.25
N SER A 168 -21.35 -38.51 8.59
CA SER A 168 -20.53 -37.49 9.20
C SER A 168 -20.57 -36.19 8.39
N GLY A 169 -20.33 -35.08 9.08
CA GLY A 169 -20.26 -33.77 8.45
C GLY A 169 -19.18 -32.92 9.10
N SER A 170 -18.36 -32.28 8.27
CA SER A 170 -17.29 -31.41 8.74
C SER A 170 -17.20 -30.13 7.89
N LEU A 171 -16.80 -29.03 8.50
CA LEU A 171 -16.57 -27.77 7.81
C LEU A 171 -15.10 -27.71 7.37
N VAL A 172 -14.85 -27.80 6.07
CA VAL A 172 -13.51 -27.76 5.48
C VAL A 172 -13.42 -26.52 4.60
N GLU A 173 -12.46 -25.65 4.87
CA GLU A 173 -12.23 -24.41 4.11
C GLU A 173 -13.48 -23.53 3.90
N GLY A 174 -14.41 -23.61 4.84
CA GLY A 174 -15.66 -22.85 4.78
C GLY A 174 -16.74 -23.46 3.89
N ALA A 175 -16.59 -24.70 3.45
CA ALA A 175 -17.62 -25.51 2.82
C ALA A 175 -18.01 -26.64 3.76
N LEU A 176 -19.30 -26.99 3.81
CA LEU A 176 -19.78 -28.14 4.56
C LEU A 176 -19.63 -29.41 3.70
N VAL A 177 -18.80 -30.32 4.18
CA VAL A 177 -18.56 -31.62 3.56
C VAL A 177 -19.33 -32.67 4.34
N LEU A 178 -20.36 -33.22 3.75
CA LEU A 178 -21.18 -34.30 4.28
C LEU A 178 -20.77 -35.61 3.58
N GLN A 179 -20.60 -36.64 4.35
CA GLN A 179 -20.16 -37.96 3.79
C GLN A 179 -20.76 -39.12 4.55
N ARG A 180 -20.87 -40.25 3.86
CA ARG A 180 -21.13 -41.54 4.43
C ARG A 180 -19.81 -42.30 4.51
N GLU A 181 -19.61 -43.07 5.57
CA GLU A 181 -18.44 -43.92 5.73
C GLU A 181 -18.32 -44.89 4.54
N GLY A 182 -17.15 -44.85 3.85
CA GLY A 182 -16.82 -45.72 2.74
C GLY A 182 -17.13 -45.17 1.34
N ASN A 183 -18.01 -44.20 1.15
CA ASN A 183 -18.26 -43.63 -0.19
C ASN A 183 -19.16 -42.37 -0.22
N GLY A 184 -18.88 -41.51 -1.21
CA GLY A 184 -19.72 -40.41 -1.60
C GLY A 184 -19.63 -39.20 -0.66
N THR A 185 -19.14 -38.07 -1.15
CA THR A 185 -19.14 -36.78 -0.46
C THR A 185 -20.14 -35.86 -1.11
N PHE A 186 -20.93 -35.16 -0.29
CA PHE A 186 -21.79 -34.08 -0.72
C PHE A 186 -21.26 -32.78 -0.12
N THR A 187 -20.91 -31.83 -0.97
CA THR A 187 -20.31 -30.56 -0.54
C THR A 187 -21.25 -29.41 -0.75
N ILE A 188 -21.55 -28.69 0.34
CA ILE A 188 -22.31 -27.46 0.30
C ILE A 188 -21.32 -26.31 0.35
N PRO A 189 -21.22 -25.49 -0.71
CA PRO A 189 -20.27 -24.39 -0.77
C PRO A 189 -20.65 -23.31 0.26
N LYS A 190 -19.65 -22.50 0.65
CA LYS A 190 -19.82 -21.42 1.64
C LYS A 190 -21.04 -20.52 1.38
N LYS A 191 -21.35 -20.26 0.11
CA LYS A 191 -22.48 -19.42 -0.28
C LYS A 191 -23.85 -20.03 0.07
N GLY A 192 -23.95 -21.37 0.11
CA GLY A 192 -25.19 -22.10 0.40
C GLY A 192 -25.31 -22.56 1.86
N LEU A 193 -24.34 -22.25 2.74
CA LEU A 193 -24.36 -22.74 4.12
C LEU A 193 -25.55 -22.22 4.90
N ASP A 194 -25.84 -20.93 4.80
CA ASP A 194 -26.95 -20.35 5.52
C ASP A 194 -28.31 -20.83 5.00
N ASP A 195 -28.39 -21.10 3.70
CA ASP A 195 -29.61 -21.63 3.06
C ASP A 195 -29.84 -23.10 3.42
N SER A 196 -28.78 -23.85 3.70
CA SER A 196 -28.87 -25.26 4.13
C SER A 196 -29.15 -25.44 5.62
N ASP A 197 -28.92 -24.42 6.44
CA ASP A 197 -29.15 -24.49 7.88
C ASP A 197 -30.63 -24.27 8.18
N ILE A 198 -31.23 -25.18 8.93
CA ILE A 198 -32.69 -25.11 9.26
C ILE A 198 -33.04 -24.13 10.35
N ARG A 199 -32.06 -23.52 10.99
CA ARG A 199 -32.30 -22.58 12.09
C ARG A 199 -33.01 -21.32 11.60
N ASP A 200 -33.59 -20.59 12.53
CA ASP A 200 -34.32 -19.37 12.21
C ASP A 200 -33.49 -18.36 11.43
N SER A 201 -34.12 -17.72 10.45
CA SER A 201 -33.51 -16.67 9.65
C SER A 201 -32.92 -15.53 10.50
N ASP A 202 -33.57 -15.20 11.60
CA ASP A 202 -33.12 -14.16 12.52
C ASP A 202 -31.81 -14.57 13.23
N PHE A 203 -31.74 -15.82 13.66
CA PHE A 203 -30.55 -16.40 14.27
C PHE A 203 -29.39 -16.39 13.27
N LEU A 204 -29.63 -16.84 12.04
CA LEU A 204 -28.63 -16.85 10.97
C LEU A 204 -28.18 -15.44 10.59
N ALA A 205 -29.09 -14.47 10.57
CA ALA A 205 -28.77 -13.06 10.32
C ALA A 205 -27.90 -12.48 11.45
N GLU A 206 -28.21 -12.80 12.71
CA GLU A 206 -27.42 -12.36 13.85
C GLU A 206 -26.01 -13.01 13.84
N ARG A 207 -25.91 -14.30 13.52
CA ARG A 207 -24.63 -15.01 13.35
C ARG A 207 -23.79 -14.35 12.26
N ARG A 208 -24.36 -14.07 11.08
CA ARG A 208 -23.70 -13.34 10.01
C ARG A 208 -23.19 -11.96 10.43
N LYS A 209 -23.99 -11.24 11.23
CA LYS A 209 -23.61 -9.93 11.77
C LYS A 209 -22.42 -10.06 12.73
N LYS A 210 -22.45 -11.05 13.62
CA LYS A 210 -21.33 -11.35 14.55
C LYS A 210 -20.04 -11.73 13.78
N GLU A 211 -20.14 -12.55 12.74
CA GLU A 211 -19.01 -12.96 11.91
C GLU A 211 -18.39 -11.77 11.15
N ARG A 212 -19.25 -10.89 10.58
CA ARG A 212 -18.78 -9.66 9.91
C ARG A 212 -18.07 -8.71 10.88
N LEU A 213 -18.65 -8.51 12.06
CA LEU A 213 -18.03 -7.71 13.11
C LEU A 213 -16.67 -8.29 13.54
N ASN A 214 -16.60 -9.59 13.74
CA ASN A 214 -15.37 -10.28 14.08
C ASN A 214 -14.29 -10.12 12.99
N MET A 215 -14.70 -10.23 11.72
CA MET A 215 -13.79 -10.02 10.58
C MET A 215 -13.26 -8.58 10.54
N ILE A 216 -14.14 -7.58 10.75
CA ILE A 216 -13.75 -6.16 10.79
C ILE A 216 -12.79 -5.91 11.95
N LEU A 217 -13.11 -6.39 13.14
CA LEU A 217 -12.25 -6.26 14.33
C LEU A 217 -10.90 -6.93 14.13
N TRP A 218 -10.89 -8.12 13.52
CA TRP A 218 -9.66 -8.83 13.24
C TRP A 218 -8.78 -8.10 12.21
N ASN A 219 -9.38 -7.56 11.15
CA ASN A 219 -8.68 -6.74 10.18
C ASN A 219 -8.15 -5.43 10.78
N ALA A 220 -8.94 -4.78 11.65
CA ALA A 220 -8.50 -3.60 12.38
C ALA A 220 -7.34 -3.93 13.34
N ALA A 221 -7.40 -5.06 14.05
CA ALA A 221 -6.32 -5.52 14.91
C ALA A 221 -5.03 -5.82 14.13
N ARG A 222 -5.14 -6.47 12.96
CA ARG A 222 -3.98 -6.70 12.06
C ARG A 222 -3.37 -5.41 11.57
N LEU A 223 -4.20 -4.45 11.15
CA LEU A 223 -3.72 -3.13 10.71
C LEU A 223 -3.03 -2.38 11.86
N GLY A 224 -3.63 -2.40 13.06
CA GLY A 224 -3.04 -1.81 14.25
C GLY A 224 -1.69 -2.42 14.61
N ALA A 225 -1.58 -3.75 14.55
CA ALA A 225 -0.31 -4.44 14.76
C ALA A 225 0.75 -4.06 13.72
N ALA A 226 0.38 -3.96 12.44
CA ALA A 226 1.28 -3.52 11.39
C ALA A 226 1.79 -2.08 11.62
N VAL A 227 0.90 -1.16 12.00
CA VAL A 227 1.26 0.23 12.34
C VAL A 227 2.23 0.28 13.52
N LEU A 228 1.99 -0.52 14.57
CA LEU A 228 2.89 -0.59 15.73
C LEU A 228 4.29 -1.09 15.33
N VAL A 229 4.36 -2.12 14.47
CA VAL A 229 5.67 -2.62 13.99
C VAL A 229 6.40 -1.55 13.18
N VAL A 230 5.70 -0.85 12.28
CA VAL A 230 6.31 0.25 11.50
C VAL A 230 6.77 1.38 12.42
N SER A 231 5.97 1.79 13.41
CA SER A 231 6.35 2.81 14.38
C SER A 231 7.61 2.41 15.15
N LEU A 232 7.68 1.17 15.63
CA LEU A 232 8.84 0.65 16.34
C LEU A 232 10.10 0.65 15.46
N LEU A 233 9.98 0.30 14.18
CA LEU A 233 11.10 0.34 13.23
C LEU A 233 11.58 1.77 12.99
N LEU A 234 10.65 2.74 12.90
CA LEU A 234 10.99 4.16 12.75
C LEU A 234 11.68 4.70 14.00
N ASP A 235 11.23 4.33 15.20
CA ASP A 235 11.86 4.71 16.46
C ASP A 235 13.28 4.16 16.58
N ILE A 236 13.48 2.89 16.24
CA ILE A 236 14.81 2.27 16.20
C ILE A 236 15.70 2.98 15.17
N GLY A 237 15.16 3.26 13.97
CA GLY A 237 15.87 4.00 12.93
C GLY A 237 16.27 5.40 13.40
N GLY A 238 15.37 6.13 14.02
CA GLY A 238 15.62 7.45 14.61
C GLY A 238 16.70 7.42 15.70
N PHE A 239 16.64 6.41 16.56
CA PHE A 239 17.65 6.22 17.61
C PHE A 239 19.06 5.96 17.04
N VAL A 240 19.16 5.09 16.02
CA VAL A 240 20.45 4.80 15.37
C VAL A 240 21.02 6.02 14.64
N ILE A 241 20.15 6.81 13.97
CA ILE A 241 20.56 8.06 13.33
C ILE A 241 21.00 9.08 14.39
N GLY A 242 20.27 9.22 15.49
CA GLY A 242 20.63 10.10 16.60
C GLY A 242 21.98 9.74 17.24
N MET A 243 22.28 8.47 17.41
CA MET A 243 23.60 8.04 17.90
C MET A 243 24.73 8.39 16.90
N ARG A 244 24.48 8.24 15.60
CA ARG A 244 25.47 8.61 14.58
C ARG A 244 25.69 10.13 14.47
N SER A 245 24.63 10.93 14.56
CA SER A 245 24.76 12.39 14.54
C SER A 245 25.55 12.91 15.73
N GLY A 246 25.34 12.37 16.92
CA GLY A 246 26.11 12.72 18.11
C GLY A 246 27.62 12.40 17.98
N THR A 247 27.97 11.28 17.36
CA THR A 247 29.39 10.95 17.11
C THR A 247 30.03 11.83 16.05
N LEU A 248 29.26 12.26 15.04
CA LEU A 248 29.72 13.20 14.02
C LEU A 248 29.86 14.63 14.56
N GLU A 249 28.95 15.06 15.44
CA GLU A 249 29.07 16.35 16.14
C GLU A 249 30.30 16.41 17.05
N ALA A 250 30.55 15.37 17.86
CA ALA A 250 31.73 15.29 18.69
C ALA A 250 33.02 15.28 17.86
N ALA A 251 33.05 14.59 16.71
CA ALA A 251 34.19 14.60 15.80
C ALA A 251 34.39 15.97 15.13
N ASN A 252 33.31 16.71 14.86
CA ASN A 252 33.35 18.04 14.26
C ASN A 252 33.77 19.11 15.29
N GLU A 253 33.32 19.01 16.53
CA GLU A 253 33.78 19.89 17.62
C GLU A 253 35.28 19.71 17.86
N GLY A 254 35.81 18.50 17.80
CA GLY A 254 37.24 18.25 17.89
C GLY A 254 38.06 18.87 16.75
N ARG A 255 37.46 19.14 15.59
CA ARG A 255 38.13 19.75 14.43
C ARG A 255 37.97 21.28 14.39
N ARG A 256 37.07 21.85 15.17
CA ARG A 256 36.76 23.27 15.18
C ARG A 256 37.98 24.17 15.48
N PRO A 257 38.85 23.88 16.46
CA PRO A 257 40.04 24.69 16.72
C PRO A 257 41.01 24.68 15.53
N LEU A 258 41.10 23.57 14.79
CA LEU A 258 41.98 23.48 13.62
C LEU A 258 41.45 24.31 12.44
N VAL A 259 40.14 24.43 12.28
CA VAL A 259 39.51 25.27 11.27
C VAL A 259 39.67 26.74 11.62
N GLU A 260 39.50 27.12 12.88
CA GLU A 260 39.71 28.50 13.38
C GLU A 260 41.18 28.93 13.16
N ASP A 261 42.18 28.09 13.45
CA ASP A 261 43.59 28.37 13.18
C ASP A 261 43.89 28.54 11.69
N ILE A 262 43.29 27.75 10.83
CA ILE A 262 43.45 27.88 9.37
C ILE A 262 42.81 29.20 8.88
N GLU A 263 41.61 29.51 9.31
CA GLU A 263 40.94 30.79 8.95
C GLU A 263 41.72 32.02 9.45
N GLU A 264 42.28 31.95 10.64
CA GLU A 264 43.12 33.03 11.17
C GLU A 264 44.41 33.20 10.37
N SER A 265 45.09 32.10 10.03
CA SER A 265 46.27 32.10 9.17
C SER A 265 45.97 32.65 7.78
N GLN A 266 44.85 32.28 7.19
CA GLN A 266 44.41 32.84 5.90
C GLN A 266 44.13 34.34 5.99
N LYS A 267 43.43 34.82 7.05
CA LYS A 267 43.19 36.23 7.25
C LYS A 267 44.49 37.05 7.41
N ILE A 268 45.49 36.50 8.11
CA ILE A 268 46.80 37.13 8.23
C ILE A 268 47.52 37.17 6.89
N THR A 269 47.50 36.10 6.13
CA THR A 269 48.11 36.00 4.78
C THR A 269 47.47 37.00 3.81
N ASP A 270 46.11 37.05 3.80
CA ASP A 270 45.39 38.00 2.95
C ASP A 270 45.70 39.47 3.35
N ARG A 271 45.84 39.75 4.64
CA ARG A 271 46.18 41.09 5.12
C ARG A 271 47.60 41.47 4.78
N ILE A 272 48.57 40.57 4.82
CA ILE A 272 49.96 40.78 4.40
C ILE A 272 50.03 41.05 2.89
N LEU A 273 49.34 40.25 2.08
CA LEU A 273 49.21 40.48 0.65
C LEU A 273 48.58 41.83 0.30
N GLU A 274 47.49 42.18 0.99
CA GLU A 274 46.79 43.49 0.80
C GLU A 274 47.69 44.68 1.17
N LEU A 275 48.47 44.58 2.22
CA LEU A 275 49.44 45.62 2.62
C LEU A 275 50.62 45.75 1.67
N GLY A 276 51.13 44.62 1.14
CA GLY A 276 52.22 44.59 0.19
C GLY A 276 51.85 45.25 -1.15
N VAL A 277 50.63 44.98 -1.62
CA VAL A 277 50.14 45.54 -2.89
C VAL A 277 49.81 47.04 -2.75
N LYS A 278 49.34 47.52 -1.60
CA LYS A 278 48.92 48.92 -1.40
C LYS A 278 50.10 49.89 -1.31
N ARG A 279 51.32 49.45 -1.00
CA ARG A 279 52.40 50.34 -0.61
C ARG A 279 53.16 51.01 -1.78
N LEU A 280 53.26 50.38 -2.94
CA LEU A 280 54.01 50.89 -4.11
C LEU A 280 53.11 51.14 -5.32
N LEU A 281 51.95 50.57 -5.42
CA LEU A 281 51.05 50.59 -6.55
C LEU A 281 50.71 52.02 -7.08
N PRO A 282 50.38 53.01 -6.23
CA PRO A 282 50.07 54.38 -6.68
C PRO A 282 51.24 55.08 -7.35
N ILE A 283 52.48 54.82 -6.93
CA ILE A 283 53.69 55.41 -7.49
C ILE A 283 54.00 54.81 -8.83
N GLU A 284 53.90 53.51 -8.97
CA GLU A 284 54.11 52.80 -10.26
C GLU A 284 53.04 53.20 -11.28
N MET A 285 51.78 53.29 -10.89
CA MET A 285 50.71 53.76 -11.77
C MET A 285 50.97 55.19 -12.27
N LEU A 286 51.38 56.07 -11.35
CA LEU A 286 51.71 57.44 -11.71
C LEU A 286 52.94 57.53 -12.63
N ALA A 287 53.99 56.76 -12.40
CA ALA A 287 55.16 56.71 -13.22
C ALA A 287 54.85 56.29 -14.67
N LEU A 288 54.07 55.24 -14.84
CA LEU A 288 53.64 54.71 -16.16
C LEU A 288 52.82 55.75 -16.94
N VAL A 289 51.88 56.40 -16.31
CA VAL A 289 51.02 57.39 -16.96
C VAL A 289 51.81 58.71 -17.25
N ASN A 290 52.70 59.10 -16.35
CA ASN A 290 53.52 60.28 -16.52
C ASN A 290 54.56 60.14 -17.67
N GLU A 291 55.06 58.92 -17.93
CA GLU A 291 55.96 58.62 -19.04
C GLU A 291 55.31 58.97 -20.39
N LYS A 292 54.00 58.77 -20.53
CA LYS A 292 53.25 59.03 -21.77
C LYS A 292 52.64 60.45 -21.82
N ARG A 293 52.89 61.26 -20.82
CA ARG A 293 52.34 62.60 -20.73
C ARG A 293 52.99 63.58 -21.72
N PRO A 294 52.22 64.23 -22.57
CA PRO A 294 52.77 65.37 -23.41
C PRO A 294 53.24 66.52 -22.54
N ALA A 295 54.25 67.24 -22.95
CA ALA A 295 54.80 68.38 -22.18
C ALA A 295 53.82 69.49 -21.95
N THR A 296 52.77 69.60 -22.78
CA THR A 296 51.67 70.59 -22.68
C THR A 296 50.58 70.26 -21.70
N VAL A 297 50.55 69.00 -21.23
CA VAL A 297 49.54 68.50 -20.26
C VAL A 297 50.10 68.61 -18.83
N GLU A 298 49.42 69.32 -17.97
CA GLU A 298 49.77 69.42 -16.57
C GLU A 298 48.77 68.69 -15.70
N PHE A 299 49.26 67.80 -14.80
CA PHE A 299 48.40 67.15 -13.81
C PHE A 299 48.14 68.11 -12.64
N THR A 300 46.85 68.32 -12.33
CA THR A 300 46.45 69.17 -11.24
C THR A 300 46.10 68.36 -9.97
N ASN A 301 45.58 67.19 -10.14
CA ASN A 301 45.31 66.26 -9.06
C ASN A 301 45.40 64.81 -9.55
N VAL A 302 45.90 63.93 -8.69
CA VAL A 302 45.97 62.48 -8.98
C VAL A 302 45.50 61.75 -7.77
N HIS A 303 44.52 60.88 -8.00
CA HIS A 303 43.95 60.05 -6.96
C HIS A 303 43.99 58.58 -7.41
N CYS A 304 44.55 57.73 -6.56
CA CYS A 304 44.63 56.30 -6.80
C CYS A 304 43.80 55.54 -5.76
N GLU A 305 42.94 54.67 -6.23
CA GLU A 305 42.11 53.83 -5.35
C GLU A 305 42.06 52.39 -5.85
N LEU A 306 41.87 51.44 -4.92
CA LEU A 306 41.55 50.05 -5.22
C LEU A 306 40.04 49.90 -5.10
N LYS A 307 39.37 49.73 -6.25
CA LYS A 307 37.90 49.63 -6.28
C LYS A 307 37.49 48.19 -6.55
N LYS A 308 36.56 47.68 -5.77
CA LYS A 308 35.97 46.37 -6.00
C LYS A 308 34.72 46.58 -6.85
N PRO A 309 34.74 46.17 -8.16
CA PRO A 309 33.52 46.22 -8.98
C PRO A 309 32.43 45.36 -8.40
N LYS A 310 31.15 45.73 -8.59
CA LYS A 310 29.98 45.04 -8.04
C LYS A 310 29.88 43.58 -8.50
N ASP A 311 30.45 43.25 -9.69
CA ASP A 311 30.35 41.95 -10.34
C ASP A 311 31.67 41.17 -10.32
N SER A 312 32.66 41.57 -9.51
CA SER A 312 34.00 40.93 -9.49
C SER A 312 34.45 40.67 -8.05
N VAL A 313 35.06 39.53 -7.83
CA VAL A 313 35.68 39.18 -6.55
C VAL A 313 37.03 39.92 -6.37
N LEU A 314 37.58 40.41 -7.46
CA LEU A 314 38.94 41.00 -7.53
C LEU A 314 38.86 42.50 -7.50
N THR A 315 39.71 43.16 -6.67
CA THR A 315 39.89 44.58 -6.63
C THR A 315 40.74 45.05 -7.81
N LYS A 316 40.29 46.06 -8.55
CA LYS A 316 41.05 46.67 -9.65
C LYS A 316 41.66 47.99 -9.21
N PRO A 317 42.92 48.28 -9.55
CA PRO A 317 43.55 49.56 -9.33
C PRO A 317 43.01 50.59 -10.33
N ILE A 318 42.50 51.69 -9.81
CA ILE A 318 41.96 52.79 -10.62
C ILE A 318 42.74 54.08 -10.25
N MET A 319 43.15 54.78 -11.25
CA MET A 319 43.78 56.09 -11.12
C MET A 319 42.93 57.15 -11.79
N THR A 320 42.54 58.15 -11.05
CA THR A 320 41.83 59.31 -11.55
C THR A 320 42.86 60.46 -11.65
N VAL A 321 42.99 61.05 -12.83
CA VAL A 321 43.90 62.16 -13.10
C VAL A 321 43.08 63.38 -13.56
N ASP A 322 43.14 64.45 -12.81
CA ASP A 322 42.65 65.72 -13.24
C ASP A 322 43.82 66.47 -13.90
N ALA A 323 43.65 66.93 -15.14
CA ALA A 323 44.69 67.56 -15.90
C ALA A 323 44.19 68.81 -16.67
N ARG A 324 45.08 69.68 -17.02
CA ARG A 324 44.81 70.84 -17.87
C ARG A 324 45.79 70.91 -19.03
N THR A 325 45.34 71.45 -20.16
CA THR A 325 46.15 71.69 -21.35
C THR A 325 45.68 72.96 -22.09
N PRO A 326 46.58 73.70 -22.70
CA PRO A 326 46.18 74.84 -23.53
C PRO A 326 45.60 74.43 -24.88
N ASN A 327 45.88 73.19 -25.35
CA ASN A 327 45.46 72.71 -26.66
C ASN A 327 44.54 71.47 -26.48
N ALA A 328 43.32 71.57 -26.93
CA ALA A 328 42.32 70.45 -26.84
C ALA A 328 42.74 69.22 -27.65
N GLY A 329 43.55 69.31 -28.66
CA GLY A 329 44.06 68.20 -29.46
C GLY A 329 44.95 67.26 -28.67
N ASP A 330 45.76 67.79 -27.74
CA ASP A 330 46.70 67.04 -26.93
C ASP A 330 45.94 66.04 -25.95
N ILE A 331 44.70 66.29 -25.67
CA ILE A 331 43.85 65.38 -24.85
C ILE A 331 43.66 64.07 -25.57
N SER A 332 43.30 64.12 -26.85
CA SER A 332 43.04 62.91 -27.65
C SER A 332 44.33 62.08 -27.87
N ASP A 333 45.46 62.78 -28.04
CA ASP A 333 46.75 62.08 -28.25
C ASP A 333 47.25 61.48 -26.93
N PHE A 334 47.06 62.14 -25.80
CA PHE A 334 47.34 61.61 -24.47
C PHE A 334 46.47 60.40 -24.14
N LEU A 335 45.19 60.47 -24.44
CA LEU A 335 44.24 59.42 -24.20
C LEU A 335 44.63 58.13 -24.97
N LYS A 336 44.99 58.27 -26.28
CA LYS A 336 45.49 57.17 -27.12
C LYS A 336 46.81 56.60 -26.58
N ALA A 337 47.75 57.48 -26.16
CA ALA A 337 49.02 57.06 -25.61
C ALA A 337 48.86 56.22 -24.31
N VAL A 338 47.98 56.66 -23.39
CA VAL A 338 47.69 55.92 -22.15
C VAL A 338 46.95 54.60 -22.48
N GLN A 339 46.00 54.64 -23.40
CA GLN A 339 45.25 53.45 -23.80
C GLN A 339 46.12 52.39 -24.50
N SER A 340 47.25 52.80 -25.10
CA SER A 340 48.23 51.88 -25.74
C SER A 340 49.14 51.16 -24.74
N LEU A 341 49.09 51.49 -23.48
CA LEU A 341 49.89 50.81 -22.45
C LEU A 341 49.34 49.43 -22.17
N PRO A 342 50.18 48.39 -22.21
CA PRO A 342 49.72 46.99 -21.98
C PRO A 342 49.18 46.77 -20.57
N GLU A 343 49.56 47.59 -19.61
CA GLU A 343 49.15 47.57 -18.23
C GLU A 343 47.71 48.12 -18.02
N VAL A 344 47.21 48.90 -19.00
CA VAL A 344 45.91 49.58 -18.92
C VAL A 344 44.83 48.70 -19.51
N GLU A 345 43.72 48.57 -18.77
CA GLU A 345 42.52 47.80 -19.21
C GLU A 345 41.55 48.73 -19.95
N SER A 346 41.27 49.90 -19.36
CA SER A 346 40.38 50.88 -19.96
C SER A 346 40.72 52.32 -19.50
N VAL A 347 40.43 53.26 -20.36
CA VAL A 347 40.54 54.69 -20.04
C VAL A 347 39.23 55.37 -20.36
N THR A 348 38.66 56.07 -19.40
CA THR A 348 37.42 56.83 -19.55
C THR A 348 37.75 58.30 -19.40
N ASN A 349 37.30 59.14 -20.32
CA ASN A 349 37.43 60.58 -20.23
C ASN A 349 36.10 61.25 -19.88
N SER A 350 36.10 62.17 -18.95
CA SER A 350 34.94 63.03 -18.74
C SER A 350 34.95 64.19 -19.74
N GLU A 351 33.81 64.79 -20.03
CA GLU A 351 33.69 65.93 -20.94
C GLU A 351 34.68 67.07 -20.59
N PRO A 352 35.54 67.46 -21.55
CA PRO A 352 36.49 68.54 -21.31
C PRO A 352 35.77 69.87 -21.10
N ARG A 353 36.20 70.62 -20.11
CA ARG A 353 35.68 71.96 -19.80
C ARG A 353 36.70 73.02 -20.16
N VAL A 354 36.32 73.91 -21.05
CA VAL A 354 37.15 75.05 -21.43
C VAL A 354 36.94 76.18 -20.44
N ARG A 355 38.02 76.66 -19.82
CA ARG A 355 38.06 77.84 -18.96
C ARG A 355 39.20 78.71 -19.38
N ASP A 356 38.93 80.00 -19.69
CA ASP A 356 39.86 81.01 -20.11
C ASP A 356 40.77 80.49 -21.27
N THR A 357 42.07 80.31 -21.04
CA THR A 357 43.06 79.86 -22.02
C THR A 357 43.46 78.42 -21.88
N SER A 358 42.76 77.60 -21.07
CA SER A 358 43.10 76.21 -20.86
C SER A 358 41.83 75.31 -20.78
N THR A 359 42.00 74.09 -21.27
CA THR A 359 40.98 73.05 -21.18
C THR A 359 41.31 72.09 -20.04
N THR A 360 40.41 71.95 -19.10
CA THR A 360 40.53 70.95 -18.01
C THR A 360 39.76 69.68 -18.37
N PHE A 361 40.32 68.54 -18.04
CA PHE A 361 39.73 67.22 -18.27
C PHE A 361 40.09 66.27 -17.16
N ARG A 362 39.28 65.20 -17.00
CA ARG A 362 39.52 64.16 -16.03
C ARG A 362 39.58 62.81 -16.75
N LEU A 363 40.63 62.06 -16.47
CA LEU A 363 40.80 60.70 -16.94
C LEU A 363 40.66 59.75 -15.79
N GLU A 364 39.85 58.68 -15.98
CA GLU A 364 39.80 57.56 -15.10
C GLU A 364 40.44 56.36 -15.83
N ILE A 365 41.53 55.85 -15.27
CA ILE A 365 42.37 54.81 -15.85
C ILE A 365 42.26 53.59 -14.99
N THR A 366 41.73 52.52 -15.55
CA THR A 366 41.67 51.20 -14.92
C THR A 366 42.82 50.32 -15.36
N PHE A 367 43.60 49.85 -14.42
CA PHE A 367 44.75 49.01 -14.69
C PHE A 367 44.42 47.54 -14.57
N ARG A 368 45.11 46.69 -15.38
CA ARG A 368 45.01 45.25 -15.26
C ARG A 368 45.73 44.76 -14.02
N GLN A 369 45.08 43.95 -13.24
CA GLN A 369 45.57 43.49 -11.94
C GLN A 369 46.90 42.72 -12.06
N THR A 370 47.09 41.97 -13.15
CA THR A 370 48.29 41.13 -13.42
C THR A 370 49.49 41.93 -13.93
N ALA A 371 49.28 43.17 -14.42
CA ALA A 371 50.33 43.96 -15.04
C ALA A 371 51.24 44.66 -14.04
N LEU A 372 50.71 44.92 -12.84
CA LEU A 372 51.44 45.60 -11.76
C LEU A 372 52.09 44.64 -10.76
N LEU A 373 51.77 43.35 -10.90
CA LEU A 373 52.41 42.30 -10.13
C LEU A 373 53.69 41.77 -10.81
N LYS A 374 54.51 42.66 -11.32
CA LYS A 374 55.86 42.23 -11.81
C LYS A 374 56.73 41.86 -10.62
N THR A 375 56.71 40.56 -10.37
CA THR A 375 57.85 39.76 -9.92
C THR A 375 58.48 40.17 -8.60
N ALA A 376 57.75 39.82 -7.50
CA ALA A 376 58.52 39.25 -6.42
C ALA A 376 58.89 37.80 -6.86
N GLU A 377 60.14 37.57 -7.09
CA GLU A 377 60.72 36.24 -7.33
C GLU A 377 60.15 35.21 -6.39
N ALA A 378 59.51 34.19 -6.91
CA ALA A 378 58.89 33.18 -6.10
C ALA A 378 59.94 32.58 -5.11
N PRO A 379 59.67 32.57 -3.80
CA PRO A 379 60.56 31.84 -2.88
C PRO A 379 60.47 30.36 -3.27
N ALA A 380 61.67 29.77 -3.52
CA ALA A 380 61.84 28.35 -3.84
C ALA A 380 61.06 27.51 -2.84
N ALA A 381 60.20 26.62 -3.34
CA ALA A 381 59.45 25.67 -2.56
C ALA A 381 60.41 24.86 -1.65
N PRO A 382 60.13 24.66 -0.34
CA PRO A 382 60.91 23.79 0.49
C PRO A 382 60.76 22.36 -0.05
N GLN A 383 61.91 21.79 -0.43
CA GLN A 383 62.00 20.37 -0.74
C GLN A 383 61.63 19.58 0.50
N ALA A 384 60.59 18.75 0.39
CA ALA A 384 60.24 17.77 1.41
C ALA A 384 61.37 16.74 1.52
N GLN A 385 61.92 16.62 2.73
CA GLN A 385 62.59 15.43 3.20
C GLN A 385 61.57 14.50 3.86
#